data_e29f93fe4486a318f3470854960405c9
#
_entry.id   e29f93fe4486a318f3470854960405c9
#
_cell.length_a   1.000
_cell.length_b   1.000
_cell.length_c   1.000
_cell.angle_alpha   90.00
_cell.angle_beta   90.00
_cell.angle_gamma   90.00
#
_symmetry.space_group_name_H-M   'P 1'
#
loop_
_entity.id
_entity.type
_entity.pdbx_description
1 polymer ?
#
loop_
_entity_poly.entity_id
_entity_poly.type
_entity_poly.pdbx_seq_one_letter_code
_entity_poly.pdbx_strand_id
1 'polypeptide(L)'
;MKKGIKIIAAAVAIITVLITIDRIPAIYYRLLSESEQEKTSSDSSHGGILALVNSSHKYVDTGEEKVRLYDKKSDSFFLSTSEIYLDKRAVEPLCKMLDDFKNTTGLRTINVISGARSVQSQKDIYNEKQLKYGYLYTKKFVQAPGFSEHHTGLAVDLALFNSEDGTSEDFDGKGKYSWIIENAWKYGFILRYPEDKKSITGIGYEPWHLRYVGIPHAYYISKNGLCLEEYIDLLQSKSQSEPLKIAVGKRTYKVWHCESKPKKASFSGDNCGGYIAWK
;
A
#
# COMPACT_ATOMS: atom_id res chain seq x y z
N MET A 1 50.69 -17.87 -27.93
CA MET A 1 50.10 -16.52 -27.76
C MET A 1 48.67 -16.39 -28.31
N LYS A 2 48.18 -17.11 -29.32
CA LYS A 2 46.83 -16.93 -29.91
C LYS A 2 45.65 -17.54 -29.07
N LYS A 3 45.88 -18.50 -28.17
CA LYS A 3 44.83 -19.07 -27.31
C LYS A 3 44.44 -18.22 -26.10
N GLY A 4 45.39 -17.44 -25.54
CA GLY A 4 45.11 -16.58 -24.40
C GLY A 4 44.25 -15.33 -24.74
N ILE A 5 44.39 -14.80 -25.93
CA ILE A 5 43.63 -13.62 -26.37
C ILE A 5 42.16 -13.94 -26.61
N LYS A 6 41.84 -15.17 -27.08
CA LYS A 6 40.44 -15.61 -27.28
C LYS A 6 39.67 -15.84 -25.96
N ILE A 7 40.36 -16.29 -24.90
CA ILE A 7 39.75 -16.50 -23.58
C ILE A 7 39.44 -15.14 -22.90
N ILE A 8 40.36 -14.18 -23.03
CA ILE A 8 40.17 -12.82 -22.47
C ILE A 8 39.01 -12.09 -23.20
N ALA A 9 38.96 -12.24 -24.56
CA ALA A 9 37.85 -11.64 -25.33
C ALA A 9 36.49 -12.24 -24.97
N ALA A 10 36.40 -13.57 -24.74
CA ALA A 10 35.17 -14.22 -24.31
C ALA A 10 34.76 -13.82 -22.88
N ALA A 11 35.74 -13.71 -21.97
CA ALA A 11 35.46 -13.26 -20.60
C ALA A 11 34.98 -11.79 -20.55
N VAL A 12 35.59 -10.91 -21.34
CA VAL A 12 35.17 -9.50 -21.45
C VAL A 12 33.78 -9.40 -22.08
N ALA A 13 33.46 -10.21 -23.09
CA ALA A 13 32.13 -10.20 -23.71
C ALA A 13 31.06 -10.73 -22.75
N ILE A 14 31.35 -11.76 -21.94
CA ILE A 14 30.43 -12.28 -20.92
C ILE A 14 30.22 -11.26 -19.79
N ILE A 15 31.27 -10.60 -19.32
CA ILE A 15 31.17 -9.56 -18.31
C ILE A 15 30.38 -8.36 -18.84
N THR A 16 30.58 -7.96 -20.10
CA THR A 16 29.83 -6.85 -20.72
C THR A 16 28.35 -7.20 -20.88
N VAL A 17 28.02 -8.45 -21.25
CA VAL A 17 26.63 -8.93 -21.36
C VAL A 17 25.97 -9.03 -19.98
N LEU A 18 26.68 -9.49 -18.95
CA LEU A 18 26.15 -9.55 -17.58
C LEU A 18 25.89 -8.13 -17.01
N ILE A 19 26.81 -7.18 -17.24
CA ILE A 19 26.63 -5.78 -16.81
C ILE A 19 25.46 -5.11 -17.55
N THR A 20 25.22 -5.47 -18.81
CA THR A 20 24.07 -4.92 -19.56
C THR A 20 22.74 -5.54 -19.13
N ILE A 21 22.70 -6.80 -18.77
CA ILE A 21 21.48 -7.47 -18.29
C ILE A 21 21.06 -6.90 -16.93
N ASP A 22 22.00 -6.66 -16.01
CA ASP A 22 21.69 -6.06 -14.72
C ASP A 22 21.27 -4.56 -14.82
N ARG A 23 21.67 -3.86 -15.88
CA ARG A 23 21.32 -2.44 -16.10
C ARG A 23 20.05 -2.22 -16.93
N ILE A 24 19.55 -3.23 -17.62
CA ILE A 24 18.31 -3.13 -18.42
C ILE A 24 17.13 -2.67 -17.57
N PRO A 25 16.87 -3.17 -16.34
CA PRO A 25 15.81 -2.63 -15.50
C PRO A 25 16.02 -1.16 -15.12
N ALA A 26 17.24 -0.76 -14.77
CA ALA A 26 17.55 0.62 -14.40
C ALA A 26 17.38 1.60 -15.58
N ILE A 27 17.76 1.16 -16.79
CA ILE A 27 17.57 1.93 -18.03
C ILE A 27 16.09 2.00 -18.38
N TYR A 28 15.34 0.90 -18.24
CA TYR A 28 13.91 0.86 -18.49
C TYR A 28 13.14 1.80 -17.56
N TYR A 29 13.44 1.78 -16.24
CA TYR A 29 12.83 2.69 -15.28
C TYR A 29 13.26 4.15 -15.49
N ARG A 30 14.50 4.40 -15.93
CA ARG A 30 14.97 5.74 -16.27
C ARG A 30 14.22 6.31 -17.48
N LEU A 31 14.01 5.53 -18.52
CA LEU A 31 13.25 5.93 -19.70
C LEU A 31 11.77 6.18 -19.35
N LEU A 32 11.17 5.35 -18.48
CA LEU A 32 9.82 5.59 -17.97
C LEU A 32 9.72 6.88 -17.13
N SER A 33 10.74 7.19 -16.32
CA SER A 33 10.73 8.39 -15.47
C SER A 33 10.99 9.69 -16.25
N GLU A 34 11.69 9.64 -17.39
CA GLU A 34 11.98 10.80 -18.24
C GLU A 34 10.86 11.11 -19.23
N SER A 35 9.98 10.15 -19.55
CA SER A 35 8.87 10.36 -20.51
C SER A 35 7.60 10.95 -19.89
N GLU A 36 7.50 11.09 -18.57
CA GLU A 36 6.28 11.47 -17.87
C GLU A 36 6.49 12.58 -16.83
N GLN A 37 6.91 13.77 -17.29
CA GLN A 37 6.39 15.00 -16.68
C GLN A 37 5.00 15.26 -17.27
N GLU A 38 4.07 14.35 -17.01
CA GLU A 38 2.66 14.62 -17.29
C GLU A 38 2.14 15.67 -16.33
N LYS A 39 1.59 16.71 -16.92
CA LYS A 39 0.78 17.73 -16.26
C LYS A 39 -0.19 17.02 -15.30
N THR A 40 -0.14 17.38 -14.02
CA THR A 40 -1.16 17.07 -13.04
C THR A 40 -2.52 17.43 -13.65
N SER A 41 -3.24 16.45 -14.14
CA SER A 41 -4.62 16.64 -14.52
C SER A 41 -5.40 16.85 -13.24
N SER A 42 -6.25 17.85 -13.19
CA SER A 42 -7.18 18.09 -12.08
C SER A 42 -8.28 17.01 -11.98
N ASP A 43 -8.07 15.86 -12.58
CA ASP A 43 -9.00 14.74 -12.55
C ASP A 43 -8.86 13.99 -11.23
N SER A 44 -9.83 14.23 -10.35
CA SER A 44 -9.91 13.61 -9.04
C SER A 44 -10.25 12.10 -9.06
N SER A 45 -10.44 11.48 -10.23
CA SER A 45 -10.70 10.03 -10.37
C SER A 45 -9.48 9.18 -9.95
N HIS A 46 -8.28 9.77 -9.93
CA HIS A 46 -7.06 9.11 -9.49
C HIS A 46 -6.82 9.16 -7.97
N GLY A 47 -7.56 10.01 -7.23
CA GLY A 47 -7.35 10.25 -5.80
C GLY A 47 -8.45 9.70 -4.91
N GLY A 48 -8.16 9.64 -3.61
CA GLY A 48 -9.12 9.24 -2.60
C GLY A 48 -8.81 7.91 -1.92
N ILE A 49 -9.66 7.52 -0.96
CA ILE A 49 -9.39 6.37 -0.08
C ILE A 49 -9.50 5.00 -0.78
N LEU A 50 -10.17 4.94 -1.95
CA LEU A 50 -10.33 3.72 -2.74
C LEU A 50 -9.47 3.71 -4.00
N ALA A 51 -8.60 4.70 -4.22
CA ALA A 51 -7.70 4.71 -5.35
C ALA A 51 -6.83 3.44 -5.35
N LEU A 52 -6.98 2.60 -6.38
CA LEU A 52 -6.20 1.39 -6.55
C LEU A 52 -4.80 1.76 -7.05
N VAL A 53 -3.79 1.36 -6.30
CA VAL A 53 -2.38 1.52 -6.69
C VAL A 53 -1.70 0.16 -6.57
N ASN A 54 -1.25 -0.39 -7.70
CA ASN A 54 -0.59 -1.69 -7.78
C ASN A 54 0.25 -1.77 -9.06
N SER A 55 0.79 -2.93 -9.40
CA SER A 55 1.64 -3.11 -10.58
C SER A 55 1.01 -2.70 -11.92
N SER A 56 -0.32 -2.54 -12.01
CA SER A 56 -1.06 -2.15 -13.21
C SER A 56 -1.66 -0.75 -13.13
N HIS A 57 -1.75 -0.16 -11.93
CA HIS A 57 -2.36 1.13 -11.66
C HIS A 57 -1.35 2.02 -10.95
N LYS A 58 -0.75 2.93 -11.72
CA LYS A 58 0.27 3.86 -11.22
C LYS A 58 -0.35 4.90 -10.27
N TYR A 59 0.37 5.26 -9.24
CA TYR A 59 0.03 6.38 -8.37
C TYR A 59 0.06 7.70 -9.16
N VAL A 60 -0.98 8.51 -8.98
CA VAL A 60 -1.06 9.89 -9.43
C VAL A 60 -1.17 10.78 -8.20
N ASP A 61 -0.31 11.78 -8.09
CA ASP A 61 -0.39 12.73 -6.98
C ASP A 61 -1.55 13.70 -7.19
N THR A 62 -2.53 13.61 -6.34
CA THR A 62 -3.75 14.46 -6.36
C THR A 62 -3.73 15.53 -5.27
N GLY A 63 -2.58 15.73 -4.60
CA GLY A 63 -2.42 16.75 -3.58
C GLY A 63 -3.10 16.45 -2.24
N GLU A 64 -3.34 15.17 -1.93
CA GLU A 64 -3.97 14.75 -0.67
C GLU A 64 -3.10 15.15 0.54
N GLU A 65 -3.73 15.75 1.53
CA GLU A 65 -3.06 16.24 2.74
C GLU A 65 -2.49 15.08 3.56
N LYS A 66 -1.19 15.12 3.80
CA LYS A 66 -0.49 14.17 4.67
C LYS A 66 -0.06 14.87 5.95
N VAL A 67 -0.33 14.26 7.09
CA VAL A 67 0.00 14.80 8.41
C VAL A 67 0.94 13.89 9.15
N ARG A 68 1.78 14.46 9.99
CA ARG A 68 2.78 13.74 10.77
C ARG A 68 2.10 12.96 11.89
N LEU A 69 2.32 11.65 11.92
CA LEU A 69 1.70 10.76 12.91
C LEU A 69 2.18 11.05 14.33
N TYR A 70 3.43 11.49 14.50
CA TYR A 70 4.01 11.85 15.79
C TYR A 70 3.18 12.87 16.55
N ASP A 71 2.59 13.84 15.86
CA ASP A 71 1.80 14.94 16.48
C ASP A 71 0.41 14.48 16.96
N LYS A 72 0.00 13.28 16.61
CA LYS A 72 -1.34 12.72 16.88
C LYS A 72 -1.31 11.42 17.69
N LYS A 73 -0.14 10.78 17.82
CA LYS A 73 -0.04 9.51 18.53
C LYS A 73 -0.25 9.66 20.05
N SER A 74 -0.84 8.63 20.62
CA SER A 74 -0.86 8.39 22.07
C SER A 74 0.39 7.65 22.54
N ASP A 75 0.40 7.27 23.81
CA ASP A 75 1.41 6.36 24.39
C ASP A 75 1.11 4.87 24.18
N SER A 76 0.17 4.53 23.30
CA SER A 76 -0.24 3.14 23.09
C SER A 76 0.69 2.37 22.15
N PHE A 77 1.50 3.07 21.36
CA PHE A 77 2.38 2.49 20.35
C PHE A 77 3.65 3.31 20.13
N PHE A 78 4.59 2.74 19.43
CA PHE A 78 5.86 3.36 19.08
C PHE A 78 5.89 3.78 17.60
N LEU A 79 6.84 4.64 17.27
CA LEU A 79 7.20 5.01 15.91
C LEU A 79 8.69 4.77 15.71
N SER A 80 9.08 4.18 14.58
CA SER A 80 10.51 4.01 14.24
C SER A 80 11.23 5.35 14.03
N THR A 81 10.47 6.38 13.62
CA THR A 81 10.95 7.76 13.48
C THR A 81 9.79 8.73 13.67
N SER A 82 10.10 9.96 14.05
CA SER A 82 9.10 11.05 14.12
C SER A 82 8.57 11.48 12.76
N GLU A 83 9.25 11.12 11.67
CA GLU A 83 8.98 11.57 10.31
C GLU A 83 8.08 10.59 9.51
N ILE A 84 7.16 9.92 10.22
CA ILE A 84 6.11 9.11 9.58
C ILE A 84 4.90 10.01 9.33
N TYR A 85 4.53 10.12 8.06
CA TYR A 85 3.35 10.85 7.60
C TYR A 85 2.31 9.87 7.08
N LEU A 86 1.04 10.21 7.23
CA LEU A 86 -0.09 9.49 6.65
C LEU A 86 -1.09 10.48 6.05
N ASP A 87 -1.92 10.00 5.14
CA ASP A 87 -3.11 10.72 4.71
C ASP A 87 -3.93 11.11 5.96
N LYS A 88 -4.35 12.36 6.03
CA LYS A 88 -5.10 12.92 7.16
C LYS A 88 -6.28 12.07 7.59
N ARG A 89 -6.96 11.40 6.63
CA ARG A 89 -8.14 10.55 6.88
C ARG A 89 -7.80 9.25 7.60
N ALA A 90 -6.56 8.77 7.49
CA ALA A 90 -6.11 7.50 8.08
C ALA A 90 -5.53 7.66 9.49
N VAL A 91 -5.11 8.86 9.90
CA VAL A 91 -4.35 9.08 11.14
C VAL A 91 -5.16 8.78 12.39
N GLU A 92 -6.32 9.45 12.57
CA GLU A 92 -7.17 9.24 13.74
C GLU A 92 -7.68 7.79 13.86
N PRO A 93 -8.19 7.16 12.76
CA PRO A 93 -8.53 5.74 12.77
C PRO A 93 -7.37 4.82 13.18
N LEU A 94 -6.15 5.07 12.72
CA LEU A 94 -4.98 4.28 13.11
C LEU A 94 -4.69 4.42 14.60
N CYS A 95 -4.61 5.65 15.11
CA CYS A 95 -4.36 5.91 16.52
C CYS A 95 -5.40 5.19 17.39
N LYS A 96 -6.70 5.32 17.04
CA LYS A 96 -7.77 4.66 17.76
C LYS A 96 -7.67 3.14 17.73
N MET A 97 -7.32 2.54 16.60
CA MET A 97 -7.11 1.09 16.48
C MET A 97 -6.00 0.62 17.43
N LEU A 98 -4.87 1.33 17.47
CA LEU A 98 -3.74 0.95 18.29
C LEU A 98 -3.98 1.22 19.78
N ASP A 99 -4.75 2.25 20.13
CA ASP A 99 -5.23 2.49 21.50
C ASP A 99 -6.13 1.34 21.98
N ASP A 100 -7.11 0.96 21.16
CA ASP A 100 -8.05 -0.12 21.49
C ASP A 100 -7.34 -1.48 21.53
N PHE A 101 -6.31 -1.71 20.70
CA PHE A 101 -5.43 -2.87 20.79
C PHE A 101 -4.74 -2.94 22.16
N LYS A 102 -4.07 -1.87 22.58
CA LYS A 102 -3.41 -1.80 23.89
C LYS A 102 -4.42 -2.01 25.02
N ASN A 103 -5.57 -1.34 24.97
CA ASN A 103 -6.59 -1.44 26.01
C ASN A 103 -7.17 -2.85 26.13
N THR A 104 -7.27 -3.58 25.02
CA THR A 104 -7.83 -4.93 24.99
C THR A 104 -6.81 -6.01 25.38
N THR A 105 -5.56 -5.88 24.90
CA THR A 105 -4.53 -6.92 25.03
C THR A 105 -3.57 -6.68 26.18
N GLY A 106 -3.47 -5.45 26.68
CA GLY A 106 -2.45 -4.98 27.62
C GLY A 106 -1.07 -4.76 26.97
N LEU A 107 -0.90 -5.02 25.66
CA LEU A 107 0.39 -4.94 24.99
C LEU A 107 0.66 -3.53 24.45
N ARG A 108 1.85 -3.03 24.71
CA ARG A 108 2.40 -1.79 24.13
C ARG A 108 3.68 -2.13 23.36
N THR A 109 3.53 -2.89 22.29
CA THR A 109 4.67 -3.40 21.51
C THR A 109 4.55 -3.06 20.03
N ILE A 110 3.45 -2.46 19.60
CA ILE A 110 3.31 -2.08 18.18
C ILE A 110 4.23 -0.91 17.88
N ASN A 111 5.02 -1.05 16.81
CA ASN A 111 5.84 -0.01 16.23
C ASN A 111 5.36 0.28 14.81
N VAL A 112 4.94 1.50 14.52
CA VAL A 112 4.67 1.93 13.15
C VAL A 112 6.00 2.26 12.50
N ILE A 113 6.36 1.53 11.45
CA ILE A 113 7.68 1.62 10.81
C ILE A 113 7.66 2.31 9.45
N SER A 114 6.50 2.43 8.81
CA SER A 114 6.36 3.06 7.50
C SER A 114 4.96 3.67 7.33
N GLY A 115 4.89 4.79 6.63
CA GLY A 115 3.67 5.46 6.22
C GLY A 115 3.81 6.00 4.80
N ALA A 116 3.50 7.27 4.57
CA ALA A 116 3.66 7.92 3.28
C ALA A 116 5.13 7.90 2.81
N ARG A 117 5.32 7.59 1.53
CA ARG A 117 6.65 7.44 0.93
C ARG A 117 6.69 8.14 -0.44
N SER A 118 7.72 8.94 -0.70
CA SER A 118 7.93 9.54 -2.01
C SER A 118 8.31 8.48 -3.06
N VAL A 119 8.09 8.79 -4.34
CA VAL A 119 8.54 7.92 -5.45
C VAL A 119 10.06 7.73 -5.41
N GLN A 120 10.81 8.78 -5.05
CA GLN A 120 12.26 8.68 -4.92
C GLN A 120 12.67 7.72 -3.78
N SER A 121 12.07 7.85 -2.60
CA SER A 121 12.35 6.94 -1.48
C SER A 121 11.99 5.48 -1.81
N GLN A 122 10.89 5.25 -2.54
CA GLN A 122 10.54 3.91 -3.02
C GLN A 122 11.60 3.36 -3.99
N LYS A 123 12.15 4.20 -4.86
CA LYS A 123 13.22 3.82 -5.78
C LYS A 123 14.49 3.39 -5.03
N ASP A 124 14.83 4.13 -3.99
CA ASP A 124 16.02 3.83 -3.17
C ASP A 124 15.84 2.48 -2.45
N ILE A 125 14.68 2.23 -1.84
CA ILE A 125 14.34 0.96 -1.20
C ILE A 125 14.34 -0.18 -2.24
N TYR A 126 13.73 0.01 -3.39
CA TYR A 126 13.67 -0.99 -4.45
C TYR A 126 15.07 -1.41 -4.91
N ASN A 127 15.94 -0.42 -5.15
CA ASN A 127 17.33 -0.65 -5.56
C ASN A 127 18.13 -1.35 -4.45
N GLU A 128 18.00 -0.92 -3.18
CA GLU A 128 18.65 -1.58 -2.03
C GLU A 128 18.25 -3.05 -1.92
N LYS A 129 16.94 -3.33 -1.98
CA LYS A 129 16.43 -4.70 -1.91
C LYS A 129 16.87 -5.55 -3.09
N GLN A 130 16.93 -4.96 -4.29
CA GLN A 130 17.42 -5.66 -5.48
C GLN A 130 18.91 -5.99 -5.37
N LEU A 131 19.73 -5.09 -4.85
CA LEU A 131 21.16 -5.35 -4.60
C LEU A 131 21.36 -6.43 -3.53
N LYS A 132 20.55 -6.41 -2.47
CA LYS A 132 20.69 -7.33 -1.33
C LYS A 132 20.13 -8.73 -1.60
N TYR A 133 18.98 -8.83 -2.26
CA TYR A 133 18.21 -10.08 -2.36
C TYR A 133 17.97 -10.54 -3.81
N GLY A 134 18.35 -9.74 -4.79
CA GLY A 134 18.15 -10.01 -6.21
C GLY A 134 16.76 -9.63 -6.74
N TYR A 135 16.66 -9.60 -8.07
CA TYR A 135 15.45 -9.13 -8.78
C TYR A 135 14.17 -9.93 -8.45
N LEU A 136 14.26 -11.26 -8.44
CA LEU A 136 13.09 -12.13 -8.22
C LEU A 136 12.48 -11.96 -6.82
N TYR A 137 13.33 -11.82 -5.81
CA TYR A 137 12.88 -11.52 -4.45
C TYR A 137 12.22 -10.14 -4.38
N THR A 138 12.90 -9.11 -4.91
CA THR A 138 12.40 -7.75 -4.86
C THR A 138 11.04 -7.62 -5.55
N LYS A 139 10.89 -8.17 -6.75
CA LYS A 139 9.61 -8.17 -7.49
C LYS A 139 8.46 -8.83 -6.71
N LYS A 140 8.76 -9.78 -5.83
CA LYS A 140 7.76 -10.52 -5.05
C LYS A 140 7.24 -9.74 -3.83
N PHE A 141 8.07 -8.86 -3.24
CA PHE A 141 7.81 -8.23 -1.95
C PHE A 141 7.91 -6.70 -1.97
N VAL A 142 8.33 -6.09 -3.06
CA VAL A 142 8.52 -4.64 -3.13
C VAL A 142 7.91 -4.12 -4.42
N GLN A 143 6.93 -3.25 -4.28
CA GLN A 143 6.34 -2.57 -5.43
C GLN A 143 7.35 -1.64 -6.12
N ALA A 144 7.29 -1.59 -7.45
CA ALA A 144 8.11 -0.67 -8.23
C ALA A 144 7.82 0.80 -7.87
N PRO A 145 8.79 1.72 -8.05
CA PRO A 145 8.58 3.15 -7.87
C PRO A 145 7.41 3.66 -8.71
N GLY A 146 6.50 4.39 -8.09
CA GLY A 146 5.25 4.86 -8.72
C GLY A 146 4.08 3.87 -8.62
N PHE A 147 4.29 2.64 -8.12
CA PHE A 147 3.27 1.59 -8.01
C PHE A 147 3.04 1.11 -6.58
N SER A 148 3.62 1.81 -5.60
CA SER A 148 3.46 1.51 -4.18
C SER A 148 2.29 2.28 -3.56
N GLU A 149 1.46 1.60 -2.77
CA GLU A 149 0.37 2.25 -2.01
C GLU A 149 0.86 3.27 -0.98
N HIS A 150 2.11 3.15 -0.53
CA HIS A 150 2.71 4.14 0.38
C HIS A 150 2.78 5.54 -0.22
N HIS A 151 2.75 5.70 -1.55
CA HIS A 151 2.69 7.02 -2.19
C HIS A 151 1.40 7.76 -1.83
N THR A 152 0.31 7.05 -1.61
CA THR A 152 -1.00 7.63 -1.23
C THR A 152 -1.01 8.17 0.21
N GLY A 153 -0.15 7.65 1.09
CA GLY A 153 -0.23 7.87 2.52
C GLY A 153 -1.34 7.08 3.23
N LEU A 154 -2.04 6.19 2.51
CA LEU A 154 -3.12 5.36 3.06
C LEU A 154 -2.64 3.99 3.53
N ALA A 155 -1.40 3.62 3.23
CA ALA A 155 -0.77 2.39 3.68
C ALA A 155 0.13 2.64 4.90
N VAL A 156 0.17 1.66 5.79
CA VAL A 156 0.99 1.68 7.00
C VAL A 156 1.58 0.29 7.24
N ASP A 157 2.88 0.25 7.59
CA ASP A 157 3.56 -0.97 7.99
C ASP A 157 3.79 -0.98 9.50
N LEU A 158 3.51 -2.13 10.10
CA LEU A 158 3.65 -2.40 11.53
C LEU A 158 4.84 -3.34 11.79
N ALA A 159 5.48 -3.18 12.93
CA ALA A 159 6.47 -4.08 13.49
C ALA A 159 6.22 -4.25 14.99
N LEU A 160 6.97 -5.13 15.65
CA LEU A 160 6.94 -5.31 17.08
C LEU A 160 8.18 -4.65 17.70
N PHE A 161 7.96 -3.74 18.65
CA PHE A 161 9.05 -3.08 19.38
C PHE A 161 9.45 -3.90 20.58
N ASN A 162 10.72 -4.24 20.67
CA ASN A 162 11.33 -4.83 21.85
C ASN A 162 11.91 -3.71 22.72
N SER A 163 11.33 -3.50 23.91
CA SER A 163 11.77 -2.45 24.84
C SER A 163 13.05 -2.80 25.60
N GLU A 164 13.51 -4.06 25.57
CA GLU A 164 14.70 -4.49 26.30
C GLU A 164 15.99 -4.09 25.57
N ASP A 165 15.97 -4.16 24.23
CA ASP A 165 17.14 -3.86 23.40
C ASP A 165 16.90 -2.72 22.37
N GLY A 166 15.68 -2.18 22.29
CA GLY A 166 15.31 -1.10 21.38
C GLY A 166 15.18 -1.54 19.91
N THR A 167 15.16 -2.85 19.65
CA THR A 167 15.01 -3.38 18.28
C THR A 167 13.56 -3.49 17.85
N SER A 168 13.33 -3.79 16.57
CA SER A 168 12.02 -4.13 16.04
C SER A 168 12.06 -5.49 15.36
N GLU A 169 11.06 -6.30 15.64
CA GLU A 169 10.82 -7.60 15.04
C GLU A 169 9.66 -7.54 14.05
N ASP A 170 9.60 -8.51 13.12
CA ASP A 170 8.54 -8.59 12.14
C ASP A 170 7.17 -8.79 12.81
N PHE A 171 6.17 -8.04 12.37
CA PHE A 171 4.80 -8.25 12.77
C PHE A 171 4.19 -9.41 11.96
N ASP A 172 3.93 -10.54 12.62
CA ASP A 172 3.40 -11.74 11.99
C ASP A 172 1.86 -11.88 12.07
N GLY A 173 1.19 -10.99 12.80
CA GLY A 173 -0.26 -10.99 12.99
C GLY A 173 -0.81 -12.18 13.76
N LYS A 174 0.01 -12.91 14.54
CA LYS A 174 -0.40 -14.12 15.28
C LYS A 174 -0.58 -13.89 16.77
N GLY A 175 -1.18 -14.88 17.43
CA GLY A 175 -1.44 -14.82 18.88
C GLY A 175 -2.28 -13.60 19.25
N LYS A 176 -1.84 -12.80 20.21
CA LYS A 176 -2.55 -11.58 20.62
C LYS A 176 -2.56 -10.50 19.51
N TYR A 177 -1.63 -10.55 18.57
CA TYR A 177 -1.55 -9.59 17.47
C TYR A 177 -2.57 -9.86 16.37
N SER A 178 -3.18 -11.06 16.31
CA SER A 178 -4.29 -11.35 15.41
C SER A 178 -5.47 -10.40 15.62
N TRP A 179 -5.59 -9.84 16.84
CA TRP A 179 -6.60 -8.84 17.15
C TRP A 179 -6.58 -7.66 16.15
N ILE A 180 -5.40 -7.19 15.73
CA ILE A 180 -5.27 -6.10 14.75
C ILE A 180 -5.88 -6.53 13.43
N ILE A 181 -5.49 -7.69 12.89
CA ILE A 181 -5.99 -8.22 11.61
C ILE A 181 -7.51 -8.42 11.65
N GLU A 182 -8.02 -8.99 12.74
CA GLU A 182 -9.44 -9.29 12.93
C GLU A 182 -10.32 -8.06 13.12
N ASN A 183 -9.75 -6.95 13.63
CA ASN A 183 -10.49 -5.75 14.01
C ASN A 183 -10.18 -4.52 13.16
N ALA A 184 -9.16 -4.54 12.29
CA ALA A 184 -8.73 -3.40 11.46
C ALA A 184 -9.90 -2.78 10.67
N TRP A 185 -10.82 -3.58 10.18
CA TRP A 185 -12.01 -3.12 9.44
C TRP A 185 -12.90 -2.16 10.25
N LYS A 186 -12.95 -2.28 11.58
CA LYS A 186 -13.74 -1.39 12.46
C LYS A 186 -13.22 0.05 12.43
N TYR A 187 -11.98 0.21 12.03
CA TYR A 187 -11.25 1.48 11.90
C TYR A 187 -11.03 1.88 10.43
N GLY A 188 -11.64 1.15 9.49
CA GLY A 188 -11.52 1.44 8.07
C GLY A 188 -10.24 0.92 7.42
N PHE A 189 -9.49 0.04 8.08
CA PHE A 189 -8.32 -0.62 7.51
C PHE A 189 -8.62 -2.04 7.04
N ILE A 190 -7.87 -2.50 6.05
CA ILE A 190 -7.85 -3.88 5.58
C ILE A 190 -6.43 -4.44 5.64
N LEU A 191 -6.32 -5.76 5.81
CA LEU A 191 -5.11 -6.50 5.47
C LEU A 191 -4.98 -6.48 3.95
N ARG A 192 -3.97 -5.77 3.45
CA ARG A 192 -3.88 -5.46 2.01
C ARG A 192 -3.49 -6.65 1.15
N TYR A 193 -2.60 -7.49 1.66
CA TYR A 193 -2.02 -8.62 0.95
C TYR A 193 -2.25 -9.94 1.69
N PRO A 194 -3.50 -10.48 1.67
CA PRO A 194 -3.82 -11.78 2.25
C PRO A 194 -3.09 -12.92 1.55
N GLU A 195 -2.84 -14.02 2.26
CA GLU A 195 -2.04 -15.14 1.78
C GLU A 195 -2.62 -15.80 0.54
N ASP A 196 -3.94 -15.95 0.48
CA ASP A 196 -4.70 -16.57 -0.59
C ASP A 196 -4.92 -15.67 -1.82
N LYS A 197 -4.55 -14.37 -1.75
CA LYS A 197 -4.81 -13.37 -2.81
C LYS A 197 -3.58 -13.01 -3.64
N LYS A 198 -2.46 -13.66 -3.44
CA LYS A 198 -1.20 -13.39 -4.16
C LYS A 198 -1.35 -13.43 -5.69
N SER A 199 -2.16 -14.33 -6.24
CA SER A 199 -2.37 -14.43 -7.70
C SER A 199 -3.08 -13.21 -8.28
N ILE A 200 -3.81 -12.44 -7.46
CA ILE A 200 -4.56 -11.24 -7.84
C ILE A 200 -3.73 -9.99 -7.55
N THR A 201 -3.22 -9.87 -6.32
CA THR A 201 -2.46 -8.69 -5.88
C THR A 201 -1.05 -8.60 -6.44
N GLY A 202 -0.48 -9.75 -6.85
CA GLY A 202 0.91 -9.87 -7.31
C GLY A 202 1.95 -9.83 -6.17
N ILE A 203 1.54 -9.57 -4.91
CA ILE A 203 2.40 -9.44 -3.74
C ILE A 203 2.18 -10.65 -2.81
N GLY A 204 3.25 -11.08 -2.13
CA GLY A 204 3.18 -12.14 -1.12
C GLY A 204 2.35 -11.74 0.10
N TYR A 205 2.16 -12.67 1.03
CA TYR A 205 1.50 -12.39 2.30
C TYR A 205 2.31 -11.38 3.13
N GLU A 206 1.65 -10.30 3.52
CA GLU A 206 2.23 -9.22 4.32
C GLU A 206 1.32 -8.86 5.50
N PRO A 207 1.37 -9.58 6.62
CA PRO A 207 0.50 -9.32 7.78
C PRO A 207 0.71 -7.93 8.39
N TRP A 208 1.87 -7.33 8.20
CA TRP A 208 2.23 -6.00 8.68
C TRP A 208 1.63 -4.86 7.88
N HIS A 209 1.27 -5.09 6.60
CA HIS A 209 0.83 -4.05 5.67
C HIS A 209 -0.68 -3.87 5.70
N LEU A 210 -1.11 -2.75 6.30
CA LEU A 210 -2.52 -2.36 6.36
C LEU A 210 -2.81 -1.21 5.41
N ARG A 211 -3.99 -1.25 4.77
CA ARG A 211 -4.47 -0.20 3.88
C ARG A 211 -5.76 0.41 4.41
N TYR A 212 -5.80 1.75 4.53
CA TYR A 212 -7.01 2.49 4.86
C TYR A 212 -7.91 2.64 3.62
N VAL A 213 -9.16 2.23 3.75
CA VAL A 213 -10.20 2.33 2.72
C VAL A 213 -11.51 2.91 3.27
N GLY A 214 -11.54 3.18 4.59
CA GLY A 214 -12.72 3.70 5.29
C GLY A 214 -13.86 2.67 5.46
N ILE A 215 -14.83 3.04 6.30
CA ILE A 215 -16.06 2.30 6.48
C ILE A 215 -17.11 2.87 5.49
N PRO A 216 -17.91 2.06 4.78
CA PRO A 216 -18.20 0.62 4.91
C PRO A 216 -17.29 -0.33 4.12
N HIS A 217 -16.36 0.18 3.35
CA HIS A 217 -15.55 -0.60 2.40
C HIS A 217 -14.71 -1.67 3.12
N ALA A 218 -13.99 -1.26 4.18
CA ALA A 218 -13.18 -2.19 4.98
C ALA A 218 -14.01 -3.33 5.56
N TYR A 219 -15.22 -3.03 6.05
CA TYR A 219 -16.14 -4.06 6.55
C TYR A 219 -16.49 -5.08 5.46
N TYR A 220 -16.89 -4.60 4.27
CA TYR A 220 -17.31 -5.51 3.19
C TYR A 220 -16.15 -6.37 2.69
N ILE A 221 -15.00 -5.76 2.46
CA ILE A 221 -13.77 -6.45 2.03
C ILE A 221 -13.41 -7.55 3.04
N SER A 222 -13.30 -7.19 4.33
CA SER A 222 -12.90 -8.13 5.39
C SER A 222 -13.91 -9.27 5.57
N LYS A 223 -15.22 -8.96 5.55
CA LYS A 223 -16.29 -9.96 5.75
C LYS A 223 -16.45 -10.94 4.62
N ASN A 224 -16.08 -10.56 3.40
CA ASN A 224 -16.19 -11.42 2.23
C ASN A 224 -14.85 -12.01 1.79
N GLY A 225 -13.77 -11.80 2.54
CA GLY A 225 -12.44 -12.31 2.22
C GLY A 225 -11.91 -11.82 0.88
N LEU A 226 -12.19 -10.55 0.54
CA LEU A 226 -11.75 -9.95 -0.71
C LEU A 226 -10.40 -9.21 -0.53
N CYS A 227 -9.65 -9.06 -1.61
CA CYS A 227 -8.63 -8.00 -1.70
C CYS A 227 -9.23 -6.72 -2.31
N LEU A 228 -8.46 -5.65 -2.35
CA LEU A 228 -8.94 -4.35 -2.86
C LEU A 228 -9.29 -4.43 -4.34
N GLU A 229 -8.52 -5.15 -5.14
CA GLU A 229 -8.75 -5.39 -6.56
C GLU A 229 -10.13 -6.01 -6.80
N GLU A 230 -10.43 -7.13 -6.13
CA GLU A 230 -11.73 -7.81 -6.27
C GLU A 230 -12.90 -6.92 -5.86
N TYR A 231 -12.70 -6.09 -4.84
CA TYR A 231 -13.71 -5.15 -4.39
C TYR A 231 -13.98 -4.03 -5.40
N ILE A 232 -12.94 -3.45 -5.99
CA ILE A 232 -13.07 -2.43 -7.04
C ILE A 232 -13.76 -3.02 -8.27
N ASP A 233 -13.33 -4.21 -8.73
CA ASP A 233 -13.96 -4.92 -9.86
C ASP A 233 -15.45 -5.19 -9.61
N LEU A 234 -15.80 -5.65 -8.41
CA LEU A 234 -17.20 -5.83 -8.02
C LEU A 234 -18.00 -4.52 -8.15
N LEU A 235 -17.43 -3.41 -7.66
CA LEU A 235 -18.11 -2.12 -7.66
C LEU A 235 -18.29 -1.54 -9.07
N GLN A 236 -17.41 -1.82 -10.02
CA GLN A 236 -17.57 -1.39 -11.42
C GLN A 236 -18.86 -1.92 -12.05
N SER A 237 -19.39 -3.05 -11.56
CA SER A 237 -20.68 -3.59 -11.99
C SER A 237 -21.90 -2.97 -11.29
N LYS A 238 -21.72 -2.04 -10.33
CA LYS A 238 -22.81 -1.45 -9.52
C LYS A 238 -23.14 -0.05 -9.99
N SER A 239 -24.42 0.23 -10.15
CA SER A 239 -24.94 1.56 -10.51
C SER A 239 -25.68 2.20 -9.35
N GLN A 240 -26.01 3.49 -9.47
CA GLN A 240 -26.82 4.18 -8.47
C GLN A 240 -28.24 3.59 -8.33
N SER A 241 -28.81 3.05 -9.41
CA SER A 241 -30.10 2.35 -9.40
C SER A 241 -30.02 0.97 -8.76
N GLU A 242 -28.87 0.30 -8.92
CA GLU A 242 -28.60 -1.04 -8.39
C GLU A 242 -27.30 -1.05 -7.53
N PRO A 243 -27.29 -0.32 -6.41
CA PRO A 243 -26.09 -0.20 -5.58
C PRO A 243 -25.83 -1.46 -4.78
N LEU A 244 -24.56 -1.69 -4.46
CA LEU A 244 -24.18 -2.62 -3.42
C LEU A 244 -24.69 -2.10 -2.06
N LYS A 245 -25.47 -2.90 -1.34
CA LYS A 245 -25.96 -2.57 0.01
C LYS A 245 -25.05 -3.21 1.05
N ILE A 246 -24.47 -2.40 1.92
CA ILE A 246 -23.55 -2.84 2.98
C ILE A 246 -24.16 -2.44 4.34
N ALA A 247 -24.55 -3.41 5.13
CA ALA A 247 -25.06 -3.19 6.50
C ALA A 247 -23.92 -3.29 7.51
N VAL A 248 -23.62 -2.20 8.22
CA VAL A 248 -22.63 -2.15 9.29
C VAL A 248 -23.32 -1.69 10.57
N GLY A 249 -23.50 -2.60 11.51
CA GLY A 249 -24.30 -2.34 12.72
C GLY A 249 -25.74 -1.96 12.36
N LYS A 250 -26.18 -0.79 12.80
CA LYS A 250 -27.54 -0.27 12.53
C LYS A 250 -27.64 0.55 11.23
N ARG A 251 -26.54 0.77 10.54
CA ARG A 251 -26.49 1.62 9.35
C ARG A 251 -26.34 0.78 8.09
N THR A 252 -27.11 1.10 7.05
CA THR A 252 -26.98 0.49 5.72
C THR A 252 -26.46 1.56 4.74
N TYR A 253 -25.35 1.25 4.10
CA TYR A 253 -24.75 2.07 3.07
C TYR A 253 -25.15 1.54 1.69
N LYS A 254 -25.33 2.46 0.76
CA LYS A 254 -25.48 2.18 -0.68
C LYS A 254 -24.20 2.61 -1.36
N VAL A 255 -23.51 1.68 -2.04
CA VAL A 255 -22.22 1.93 -2.71
C VAL A 255 -22.37 1.61 -4.19
N TRP A 256 -21.88 2.48 -5.06
CA TRP A 256 -21.97 2.30 -6.51
C TRP A 256 -20.82 2.97 -7.25
N HIS A 257 -20.56 2.54 -8.47
CA HIS A 257 -19.62 3.17 -9.39
C HIS A 257 -20.32 4.26 -10.23
N CYS A 258 -19.58 5.31 -10.61
CA CYS A 258 -20.02 6.33 -11.55
C CYS A 258 -18.83 6.93 -12.31
N GLU A 259 -19.06 7.28 -13.59
CA GLU A 259 -18.04 7.87 -14.46
C GLU A 259 -17.72 9.33 -14.14
N SER A 260 -18.64 10.01 -13.48
CA SER A 260 -18.47 11.42 -13.12
C SER A 260 -18.64 11.64 -11.63
N LYS A 261 -17.96 12.67 -11.11
CA LYS A 261 -17.96 13.04 -9.69
C LYS A 261 -19.38 13.30 -9.17
N PRO A 262 -19.86 12.54 -8.16
CA PRO A 262 -21.21 12.68 -7.63
C PRO A 262 -21.38 13.97 -6.84
N LYS A 263 -22.55 14.62 -6.94
CA LYS A 263 -22.85 15.91 -6.29
C LYS A 263 -23.37 15.77 -4.84
N LYS A 264 -23.98 14.63 -4.49
CA LYS A 264 -24.72 14.44 -3.21
C LYS A 264 -24.42 13.07 -2.55
N ALA A 265 -23.18 12.66 -2.59
CA ALA A 265 -22.69 11.43 -1.94
C ALA A 265 -21.24 11.63 -1.53
N SER A 266 -20.78 10.87 -0.54
CA SER A 266 -19.36 10.67 -0.32
C SER A 266 -18.79 9.93 -1.53
N PHE A 267 -17.53 10.17 -1.89
CA PHE A 267 -16.90 9.52 -3.03
C PHE A 267 -15.39 9.41 -2.88
N SER A 268 -14.83 8.54 -3.69
CA SER A 268 -13.41 8.37 -3.96
C SER A 268 -13.21 8.14 -5.44
N GLY A 269 -12.14 8.64 -6.04
CA GLY A 269 -11.64 8.10 -7.28
C GLY A 269 -11.20 6.65 -7.05
N ASP A 270 -11.29 5.83 -8.09
CA ASP A 270 -10.88 4.42 -8.06
C ASP A 270 -9.53 4.17 -8.71
N ASN A 271 -8.98 5.18 -9.40
CA ASN A 271 -7.77 5.10 -10.23
C ASN A 271 -7.89 4.07 -11.39
N CYS A 272 -9.13 3.73 -11.76
CA CYS A 272 -9.48 2.83 -12.87
C CYS A 272 -10.34 3.52 -13.93
N GLY A 273 -10.50 4.85 -13.83
CA GLY A 273 -11.23 5.69 -14.79
C GLY A 273 -12.58 6.18 -14.29
N GLY A 274 -12.90 6.01 -13.00
CA GLY A 274 -14.18 6.44 -12.44
C GLY A 274 -14.12 6.77 -10.95
N TYR A 275 -15.31 6.79 -10.35
CA TYR A 275 -15.51 7.11 -8.95
C TYR A 275 -16.38 6.04 -8.28
N ILE A 276 -16.02 5.71 -7.05
CA ILE A 276 -16.87 4.97 -6.13
C ILE A 276 -17.60 5.97 -5.25
N ALA A 277 -18.93 5.94 -5.27
CA ALA A 277 -19.79 6.79 -4.47
C ALA A 277 -20.53 5.99 -3.40
N TRP A 278 -20.81 6.63 -2.25
CA TRP A 278 -21.60 5.99 -1.18
C TRP A 278 -22.38 7.00 -0.34
N LYS A 279 -23.50 6.52 0.26
CA LYS A 279 -24.33 7.28 1.21
C LYS A 279 -25.00 6.37 2.22
#